data_0af8303b34f174c3cf4856a8a5a3d377
#
_entry.id   0af8303b34f174c3cf4856a8a5a3d377
#
_cell.length_a   1.000
_cell.length_b   1.000
_cell.length_c   1.000
_cell.angle_alpha   90.00
_cell.angle_beta   90.00
_cell.angle_gamma   90.00
#
_symmetry.space_group_name_H-M   'P 1'
#
loop_
_entity.id
_entity.type
_entity.pdbx_description
1 polymer ?
#
loop_
_entity_poly.entity_id
_entity_poly.type
_entity_poly.pdbx_seq_one_letter_code
_entity_poly.pdbx_strand_id
1 'polypeptide(L)'
;MGLNKSALQNLMDERFNKSYTKLSKAIGVDVAHVYRVLVKNNTPGIKFFNGIMKWCTDNQLDYREFIYLPKPFNIVNGKTKL
;
A
#
# COMPACT_ATOMS: atom_id res chain seq x y z
N MET A 1 6.01 -9.03 1.14
CA MET A 1 4.97 -8.03 0.85
C MET A 1 5.55 -6.99 -0.09
N GLY A 2 4.83 -6.64 -1.11
CA GLY A 2 5.29 -5.67 -2.11
C GLY A 2 4.24 -4.61 -2.38
N LEU A 3 4.70 -3.47 -2.91
CA LEU A 3 3.83 -2.35 -3.22
C LEU A 3 3.58 -2.27 -4.72
N ASN A 4 2.30 -2.13 -5.11
CA ASN A 4 1.95 -1.81 -6.49
C ASN A 4 2.02 -0.28 -6.64
N LYS A 5 3.19 0.21 -7.05
CA LYS A 5 3.43 1.65 -7.13
C LYS A 5 2.54 2.33 -8.15
N SER A 6 2.29 1.69 -9.28
CA SER A 6 1.42 2.26 -10.32
C SER A 6 0.02 2.48 -9.79
N ALA A 7 -0.52 1.51 -9.06
CA ALA A 7 -1.86 1.65 -8.48
C ALA A 7 -1.90 2.75 -7.44
N LEU A 8 -0.86 2.84 -6.59
CA LEU A 8 -0.80 3.89 -5.57
C LEU A 8 -0.64 5.27 -6.20
N GLN A 9 0.18 5.37 -7.26
CA GLN A 9 0.34 6.62 -7.99
C GLN A 9 -0.99 7.07 -8.60
N ASN A 10 -1.73 6.15 -9.21
CA ASN A 10 -3.04 6.46 -9.77
C ASN A 10 -4.01 6.90 -8.69
N LEU A 11 -4.00 6.24 -7.53
CA LEU A 11 -4.84 6.63 -6.41
C LEU A 11 -4.53 8.05 -5.96
N MET A 12 -3.25 8.39 -5.86
CA MET A 12 -2.83 9.74 -5.48
C MET A 12 -3.31 10.78 -6.50
N ASP A 13 -3.20 10.44 -7.78
CA ASP A 13 -3.63 11.35 -8.84
C ASP A 13 -5.13 11.57 -8.81
N GLU A 14 -5.90 10.52 -8.56
CA GLU A 14 -7.36 10.58 -8.62
C GLU A 14 -7.99 11.12 -7.34
N ARG A 15 -7.48 10.72 -6.18
CA ARG A 15 -8.10 11.00 -4.91
C ARG A 15 -7.42 12.11 -4.12
N PHE A 16 -6.15 12.37 -4.39
CA PHE A 16 -5.36 13.30 -3.60
C PHE A 16 -4.76 14.41 -4.45
N ASN A 17 -5.31 14.61 -5.65
CA ASN A 17 -4.92 15.71 -6.53
C ASN A 17 -3.41 15.75 -6.77
N LYS A 18 -2.79 14.59 -6.94
CA LYS A 18 -1.35 14.43 -7.18
C LYS A 18 -0.47 14.98 -6.04
N SER A 19 -1.03 15.06 -4.84
CA SER A 19 -0.32 15.65 -3.71
C SER A 19 0.28 14.57 -2.81
N TYR A 20 1.61 14.55 -2.72
CA TYR A 20 2.29 13.65 -1.78
C TYR A 20 1.89 13.95 -0.34
N THR A 21 1.70 15.23 -0.02
CA THR A 21 1.31 15.65 1.32
C THR A 21 -0.06 15.08 1.69
N LYS A 22 -1.02 15.18 0.78
CA LYS A 22 -2.36 14.66 1.05
C LYS A 22 -2.35 13.15 1.22
N LEU A 23 -1.62 12.44 0.37
CA LEU A 23 -1.49 11.00 0.49
C LEU A 23 -0.82 10.63 1.82
N SER A 24 0.26 11.32 2.17
CA SER A 24 0.98 11.03 3.41
C SER A 24 0.09 11.17 4.63
N LYS A 25 -0.73 12.21 4.67
CA LYS A 25 -1.68 12.41 5.76
C LYS A 25 -2.73 11.32 5.80
N ALA A 26 -3.20 10.89 4.64
CA ALA A 26 -4.23 9.85 4.56
C ALA A 26 -3.73 8.51 5.11
N ILE A 27 -2.50 8.14 4.81
CA ILE A 27 -1.96 6.85 5.26
C ILE A 27 -1.11 6.96 6.53
N GLY A 28 -0.93 8.17 7.07
CA GLY A 28 -0.30 8.34 8.37
C GLY A 28 1.21 8.19 8.40
N VAL A 29 1.89 8.58 7.32
CA VAL A 29 3.36 8.55 7.26
C VAL A 29 3.89 9.92 6.85
N ASP A 30 5.20 10.12 6.98
CA ASP A 30 5.83 11.36 6.54
C ASP A 30 5.75 11.54 5.04
N VAL A 31 5.59 12.78 4.59
CA VAL A 31 5.58 13.09 3.16
C VAL A 31 6.91 12.72 2.51
N ALA A 32 8.02 12.90 3.22
CA ALA A 32 9.33 12.51 2.72
C ALA A 32 9.40 11.01 2.48
N HIS A 33 8.78 10.21 3.33
CA HIS A 33 8.73 8.76 3.17
C HIS A 33 7.93 8.37 1.91
N VAL A 34 6.78 9.00 1.70
CA VAL A 34 5.98 8.77 0.48
C VAL A 34 6.81 9.08 -0.77
N TYR A 35 7.47 10.23 -0.76
CA TYR A 35 8.30 10.64 -1.89
C TYR A 35 9.40 9.63 -2.17
N ARG A 36 10.13 9.20 -1.13
CA ARG A 36 11.20 8.23 -1.29
C ARG A 36 10.71 6.90 -1.85
N VAL A 37 9.53 6.47 -1.43
CA VAL A 37 8.96 5.21 -1.92
C VAL A 37 8.53 5.33 -3.37
N LEU A 38 7.80 6.39 -3.73
CA LEU A 38 7.24 6.52 -5.07
C LEU A 38 8.24 7.02 -6.10
N VAL A 39 9.15 7.90 -5.72
CA VAL A 39 10.09 8.52 -6.67
C VAL A 39 11.46 7.87 -6.62
N LYS A 40 11.96 7.56 -5.42
CA LYS A 40 13.32 7.03 -5.23
C LYS A 40 13.37 5.51 -5.16
N ASN A 41 12.24 4.84 -5.27
CA ASN A 41 12.16 3.38 -5.21
C ASN A 41 12.65 2.78 -3.89
N ASN A 42 12.57 3.54 -2.81
CA ASN A 42 12.90 3.00 -1.49
C ASN A 42 11.87 1.95 -1.08
N THR A 43 12.31 1.00 -0.28
CA THR A 43 11.42 -0.03 0.25
C THR A 43 10.44 0.59 1.26
N PRO A 44 9.13 0.40 1.06
CA PRO A 44 8.19 0.86 2.09
C PRO A 44 8.29 -0.04 3.32
N GLY A 45 8.23 0.55 4.50
CA GLY A 45 8.24 -0.20 5.74
C GLY A 45 6.85 -0.69 6.12
N ILE A 46 6.78 -1.44 7.23
CA ILE A 46 5.53 -1.99 7.72
C ILE A 46 4.50 -0.89 8.04
N LYS A 47 4.97 0.24 8.53
CA LYS A 47 4.09 1.35 8.85
C LYS A 47 3.40 1.90 7.60
N PHE A 48 4.13 1.94 6.49
CA PHE A 48 3.58 2.37 5.20
C PHE A 48 2.47 1.42 4.75
N PHE A 49 2.75 0.12 4.77
CA PHE A 49 1.78 -0.90 4.37
C PHE A 49 0.54 -0.88 5.28
N ASN A 50 0.75 -0.77 6.57
CA ASN A 50 -0.36 -0.71 7.54
C ASN A 50 -1.23 0.53 7.30
N GLY A 51 -0.61 1.65 6.96
CA GLY A 51 -1.34 2.87 6.63
C GLY A 51 -2.23 2.70 5.41
N ILE A 52 -1.71 2.05 4.36
CA ILE A 52 -2.51 1.77 3.17
C ILE A 52 -3.67 0.84 3.50
N MET A 53 -3.41 -0.23 4.25
CA MET A 53 -4.46 -1.19 4.61
C MET A 53 -5.58 -0.51 5.39
N LYS A 54 -5.21 0.30 6.38
CA LYS A 54 -6.19 1.01 7.20
C LYS A 54 -7.00 1.99 6.37
N TRP A 55 -6.33 2.78 5.54
CA TRP A 55 -7.02 3.75 4.70
C TRP A 55 -7.99 3.06 3.74
N CYS A 56 -7.57 1.97 3.12
CA CYS A 56 -8.44 1.22 2.23
C CYS A 56 -9.66 0.66 2.97
N THR A 57 -9.43 0.09 4.15
CA THR A 57 -10.53 -0.45 4.98
C THR A 57 -11.51 0.65 5.33
N ASP A 58 -11.02 1.81 5.76
CA ASP A 58 -11.85 2.94 6.16
C ASP A 58 -12.67 3.49 4.98
N ASN A 59 -12.15 3.33 3.76
CA ASN A 59 -12.79 3.85 2.54
C ASN A 59 -13.43 2.76 1.69
N GLN A 60 -13.56 1.55 2.24
CA GLN A 60 -14.23 0.41 1.58
C GLN A 60 -13.57 0.04 0.26
N LEU A 61 -12.24 0.14 0.22
CA LEU A 61 -11.44 -0.30 -0.92
C LEU A 61 -10.68 -1.56 -0.58
N ASP A 62 -10.34 -2.33 -1.60
CA ASP A 62 -9.57 -3.55 -1.41
C ASP A 62 -8.08 -3.20 -1.44
N TYR A 63 -7.40 -3.34 -0.30
CA TYR A 63 -5.98 -3.02 -0.21
C TYR A 63 -5.12 -3.91 -1.12
N ARG A 64 -5.64 -5.05 -1.56
CA ARG A 64 -4.90 -5.94 -2.47
C ARG A 64 -4.67 -5.32 -3.84
N GLU A 65 -5.37 -4.24 -4.18
CA GLU A 65 -5.09 -3.47 -5.38
C GLU A 65 -3.76 -2.74 -5.30
N PHE A 66 -3.28 -2.47 -4.09
CA PHE A 66 -2.10 -1.65 -3.84
C PHE A 66 -0.95 -2.45 -3.24
N ILE A 67 -1.21 -3.60 -2.66
CA ILE A 67 -0.23 -4.38 -1.92
C ILE A 67 -0.26 -5.82 -2.40
N TYR A 68 0.94 -6.32 -2.77
CA TYR A 68 1.11 -7.74 -3.08
C TYR A 68 1.46 -8.47 -1.80
N LEU A 69 0.59 -9.38 -1.37
CA LEU A 69 0.84 -10.18 -0.17
C LEU A 69 1.69 -11.40 -0.52
N PRO A 70 2.48 -11.91 0.42
CA PRO A 70 3.20 -13.15 0.18
C PRO A 70 2.21 -14.28 -0.04
N LYS A 71 2.57 -15.23 -0.90
CA LYS A 71 1.72 -16.39 -1.13
C LYS A 71 1.63 -17.22 0.14
N PRO A 72 0.43 -17.76 0.48
CA PRO A 72 0.32 -18.69 1.61
C PRO A 72 1.06 -19.98 1.31
N PHE A 73 1.58 -20.60 2.27
CA PHE A 73 2.33 -21.86 2.12
C PHE A 73 1.45 -23.05 2.35
N ASN A 74 1.58 -22.59 1.84
CA ASN A 74 0.91 -23.25 1.95
C ASN A 74 0.18 -23.73 2.14
N ILE A 75 0.02 -23.53 2.38
CA ILE A 75 -0.77 -23.82 2.55
C ILE A 75 -1.02 -24.46 2.29
N VAL A 76 -0.64 -24.52 2.63
CA VAL A 76 -0.98 -25.15 2.39
C VAL A 76 -1.27 -25.82 2.22
N ASN A 77 -1.22 -25.73 2.64
CA ASN A 77 -1.71 -26.28 2.31
C ASN A 77 -2.11 -26.87 2.14
N GLY A 78 -2.00 -26.87 2.46
CA GLY A 78 -2.55 -27.26 2.18
C GLY A 78 -2.90 -27.68 2.42
N LYS A 79 -3.04 -27.55 2.76
CA LYS A 79 -3.59 -27.77 2.84
C LYS A 79 -4.14 -27.89 2.90
N THR A 80 -3.92 -27.65 3.15
CA THR A 80 -4.61 -27.70 3.04
C THR A 80 -5.18 -28.12 2.98
N LYS A 81 -5.17 -28.08 3.17
CA LYS A 81 -5.89 -28.37 3.04
C LYS A 81 -6.27 -28.90 3.01
N LEU A 82 -5.95 -28.72 3.40
CA LEU A 82 -6.49 -29.10 3.29
C LEU A 82 -6.80 -29.51 3.23
#